data_c680b28bbd6cf21e2d6a661c0d2b24c1
#
_entry.id   c680b28bbd6cf21e2d6a661c0d2b24c1
#
_cell.length_a   1.000
_cell.length_b   1.000
_cell.length_c   1.000
_cell.angle_alpha   90.00
_cell.angle_beta   90.00
_cell.angle_gamma   90.00
#
_symmetry.space_group_name_H-M   'P 1'
#
loop_
_entity.id
_entity.type
_entity.pdbx_description
1 polymer ?
#
loop_
_entity_poly.entity_id
_entity_poly.type
_entity_poly.pdbx_seq_one_letter_code
_entity_poly.pdbx_strand_id
1 'polypeptide(L)'
;LVTGGAGYIGSHVVERLIKIKSKIVILDNLSTGHKKLINKKAKFIKTNLKNTRLLNKIINNNHIKTIIHLGGYASVAESELKRKKYYQNNVIGTLNLLKACKKTGVKNFIFSSSCAIYGNVKGKVSEKRKPKPQSYYAFTKYKCEENIKKFSKKYKFKYIILRYFNVAGASKSGNIGEIGNKNDRLIKNMAIQYFKSKPKISIRGSNYKTKDGTCVRDYI
;
A
#
# COMPACT_ATOMS: atom_id res chain seq x y z
N LEU A 1 -14.33 2.92 -2.43
CA LEU A 1 -13.77 2.40 -1.19
C LEU A 1 -12.25 2.48 -1.24
N VAL A 2 -11.64 3.09 -0.23
CA VAL A 2 -10.17 3.11 -0.05
C VAL A 2 -9.83 2.27 1.18
N THR A 3 -9.20 1.12 1.02
CA THR A 3 -8.68 0.35 2.15
C THR A 3 -7.27 0.83 2.49
N GLY A 4 -6.93 0.90 3.77
CA GLY A 4 -5.67 1.53 4.21
C GLY A 4 -5.68 3.06 4.06
N GLY A 5 -6.87 3.67 4.02
CA GLY A 5 -7.03 5.11 3.79
C GLY A 5 -6.60 6.01 4.94
N ALA A 6 -6.32 5.45 6.12
CA ALA A 6 -5.71 6.14 7.25
C ALA A 6 -4.17 5.97 7.29
N GLY A 7 -3.59 5.30 6.30
CA GLY A 7 -2.14 5.18 6.12
C GLY A 7 -1.56 6.37 5.33
N TYR A 8 -0.23 6.41 5.21
CA TYR A 8 0.50 7.47 4.52
C TYR A 8 0.01 7.67 3.07
N ILE A 9 0.16 6.67 2.20
CA ILE A 9 -0.28 6.76 0.79
C ILE A 9 -1.81 6.92 0.70
N GLY A 10 -2.54 6.18 1.54
CA GLY A 10 -4.01 6.18 1.52
C GLY A 10 -4.62 7.54 1.82
N SER A 11 -4.08 8.28 2.76
CA SER A 11 -4.57 9.63 3.11
C SER A 11 -4.36 10.63 1.98
N HIS A 12 -3.23 10.58 1.26
CA HIS A 12 -3.00 11.39 0.05
C HIS A 12 -4.01 11.06 -1.06
N VAL A 13 -4.25 9.78 -1.30
CA VAL A 13 -5.25 9.33 -2.28
C VAL A 13 -6.64 9.82 -1.90
N VAL A 14 -7.03 9.68 -0.64
CA VAL A 14 -8.32 10.17 -0.12
C VAL A 14 -8.44 11.69 -0.30
N GLU A 15 -7.41 12.46 0.05
CA GLU A 15 -7.41 13.92 -0.13
C GLU A 15 -7.63 14.29 -1.61
N ARG A 16 -6.92 13.63 -2.52
CA ARG A 16 -7.06 13.89 -3.96
C ARG A 16 -8.45 13.56 -4.48
N LEU A 17 -9.01 12.43 -4.05
CA LEU A 17 -10.36 12.02 -4.46
C LEU A 17 -11.45 12.98 -3.94
N ILE A 18 -11.27 13.52 -2.73
CA ILE A 18 -12.18 14.54 -2.18
C ILE A 18 -12.14 15.83 -3.01
N LYS A 19 -10.95 16.27 -3.44
CA LYS A 19 -10.79 17.46 -4.30
C LYS A 19 -11.56 17.34 -5.63
N ILE A 20 -11.72 16.13 -6.15
CA ILE A 20 -12.53 15.86 -7.35
C ILE A 20 -13.98 15.43 -7.01
N LYS A 21 -14.48 15.81 -5.84
CA LYS A 21 -15.86 15.62 -5.36
C LYS A 21 -16.34 14.15 -5.33
N SER A 22 -15.45 13.19 -5.18
CA SER A 22 -15.84 11.78 -5.06
C SER A 22 -16.43 11.46 -3.68
N LYS A 23 -17.48 10.63 -3.63
CA LYS A 23 -17.97 10.03 -2.38
C LYS A 23 -17.02 8.91 -1.93
N ILE A 24 -16.48 9.01 -0.73
CA ILE A 24 -15.42 8.12 -0.27
C ILE A 24 -15.79 7.41 1.01
N VAL A 25 -15.54 6.10 1.02
CA VAL A 25 -15.54 5.27 2.23
C VAL A 25 -14.09 4.83 2.49
N ILE A 26 -13.58 5.13 3.66
CA ILE A 26 -12.27 4.66 4.15
C ILE A 26 -12.51 3.41 5.00
N LEU A 27 -11.75 2.35 4.73
CA LEU A 27 -11.71 1.15 5.54
C LEU A 27 -10.29 0.96 6.05
N ASP A 28 -10.10 1.02 7.36
CA ASP A 28 -8.80 0.85 8.02
C ASP A 28 -8.98 0.28 9.42
N ASN A 29 -8.07 -0.56 9.88
CA ASN A 29 -8.09 -1.11 11.23
C ASN A 29 -7.20 -0.34 12.20
N LEU A 30 -6.48 0.67 11.70
CA LEU A 30 -5.53 1.51 12.43
C LEU A 30 -4.34 0.74 13.05
N SER A 31 -3.99 -0.43 12.49
CA SER A 31 -2.81 -1.18 12.95
C SER A 31 -1.48 -0.49 12.60
N THR A 32 -1.46 0.25 11.50
CA THR A 32 -0.35 1.09 11.05
C THR A 32 -0.82 2.46 10.56
N GLY A 33 -2.12 2.63 10.36
CA GLY A 33 -2.77 3.88 10.03
C GLY A 33 -2.95 4.77 11.27
N HIS A 34 -3.14 6.06 11.06
CA HIS A 34 -3.26 7.05 12.13
C HIS A 34 -4.58 7.81 12.03
N LYS A 35 -5.30 7.96 13.15
CA LYS A 35 -6.57 8.72 13.20
C LYS A 35 -6.43 10.14 12.65
N LYS A 36 -5.27 10.78 12.87
CA LYS A 36 -4.98 12.15 12.37
C LYS A 36 -4.98 12.27 10.85
N LEU A 37 -4.75 11.18 10.13
CA LEU A 37 -4.76 11.12 8.65
C LEU A 37 -6.14 10.86 8.05
N ILE A 38 -7.17 10.62 8.88
CA ILE A 38 -8.53 10.39 8.40
C ILE A 38 -9.16 11.72 8.00
N ASN A 39 -9.49 11.87 6.74
CA ASN A 39 -10.17 13.06 6.26
C ASN A 39 -11.65 13.05 6.71
N LYS A 40 -12.06 14.11 7.41
CA LYS A 40 -13.42 14.26 7.99
C LYS A 40 -14.55 14.26 6.93
N LYS A 41 -14.25 14.55 5.66
CA LYS A 41 -15.21 14.52 4.54
C LYS A 41 -15.45 13.11 3.99
N ALA A 42 -14.71 12.11 4.43
CA ALA A 42 -14.87 10.72 4.04
C ALA A 42 -15.57 9.92 5.14
N LYS A 43 -16.43 8.98 4.77
CA LYS A 43 -17.02 8.03 5.72
C LYS A 43 -15.93 7.05 6.17
N PHE A 44 -15.63 7.03 7.47
CA PHE A 44 -14.63 6.12 8.04
C PHE A 44 -15.30 4.90 8.68
N ILE A 45 -14.78 3.71 8.36
CA ILE A 45 -15.21 2.44 8.95
C ILE A 45 -13.97 1.73 9.49
N LYS A 46 -13.88 1.64 10.84
CA LYS A 46 -12.80 0.92 11.51
C LYS A 46 -13.06 -0.58 11.44
N THR A 47 -12.38 -1.27 10.53
CA THR A 47 -12.45 -2.74 10.42
C THR A 47 -11.24 -3.29 9.68
N ASN A 48 -11.07 -4.62 9.74
CA ASN A 48 -10.04 -5.35 9.00
C ASN A 48 -10.64 -6.14 7.82
N LEU A 49 -9.79 -6.81 7.05
CA LEU A 49 -10.20 -7.59 5.88
C LEU A 49 -10.50 -9.07 6.19
N LYS A 50 -10.73 -9.44 7.46
CA LYS A 50 -10.92 -10.84 7.85
C LYS A 50 -12.33 -11.35 7.58
N ASN A 51 -13.35 -10.48 7.68
CA ASN A 51 -14.75 -10.87 7.60
C ASN A 51 -15.36 -10.53 6.23
N THR A 52 -15.44 -11.51 5.36
CA THR A 52 -15.99 -11.35 3.99
C THR A 52 -17.46 -10.89 3.99
N ARG A 53 -18.30 -11.37 4.94
CA ARG A 53 -19.71 -10.98 5.02
C ARG A 53 -19.85 -9.49 5.36
N LEU A 54 -19.06 -9.01 6.34
CA LEU A 54 -19.04 -7.59 6.71
C LEU A 54 -18.54 -6.72 5.54
N LEU A 55 -17.48 -7.14 4.85
CA LEU A 55 -16.97 -6.42 3.68
C LEU A 55 -18.03 -6.34 2.56
N ASN A 56 -18.77 -7.43 2.31
CA ASN A 56 -19.86 -7.43 1.34
C ASN A 56 -20.98 -6.44 1.75
N LYS A 57 -21.41 -6.44 3.01
CA LYS A 57 -22.38 -5.46 3.52
C LYS A 57 -21.88 -4.02 3.33
N ILE A 58 -20.61 -3.74 3.64
CA ILE A 58 -20.02 -2.39 3.46
C ILE A 58 -20.07 -1.99 1.98
N ILE A 59 -19.69 -2.88 1.08
CA ILE A 59 -19.66 -2.62 -0.38
C ILE A 59 -21.08 -2.31 -0.88
N ASN A 60 -22.06 -3.11 -0.54
CA ASN A 60 -23.44 -2.95 -1.00
C ASN A 60 -24.10 -1.71 -0.40
N ASN A 61 -24.05 -1.54 0.92
CA ASN A 61 -24.73 -0.44 1.63
C ASN A 61 -24.15 0.94 1.27
N ASN A 62 -22.93 1.01 0.74
CA ASN A 62 -22.34 2.26 0.29
C ASN A 62 -22.23 2.34 -1.25
N HIS A 63 -22.89 1.44 -1.99
CA HIS A 63 -22.95 1.41 -3.46
C HIS A 63 -21.56 1.55 -4.12
N ILE A 64 -20.58 0.83 -3.59
CA ILE A 64 -19.18 0.94 -4.04
C ILE A 64 -19.03 0.43 -5.47
N LYS A 65 -18.53 1.29 -6.36
CA LYS A 65 -18.20 0.96 -7.77
C LYS A 65 -16.72 0.74 -7.99
N THR A 66 -15.87 1.39 -7.20
CA THR A 66 -14.40 1.33 -7.33
C THR A 66 -13.76 1.06 -5.99
N ILE A 67 -12.80 0.13 -5.97
CA ILE A 67 -11.98 -0.16 -4.80
C ILE A 67 -10.55 0.23 -5.10
N ILE A 68 -9.94 1.03 -4.21
CA ILE A 68 -8.51 1.32 -4.19
C ILE A 68 -7.94 0.61 -2.97
N HIS A 69 -7.23 -0.48 -3.21
CA HIS A 69 -6.73 -1.37 -2.18
C HIS A 69 -5.27 -1.06 -1.84
N LEU A 70 -5.07 -0.26 -0.77
CA LEU A 70 -3.77 0.15 -0.24
C LEU A 70 -3.46 -0.52 1.11
N GLY A 71 -4.47 -1.14 1.74
CA GLY A 71 -4.33 -1.79 3.05
C GLY A 71 -3.42 -3.02 2.98
N GLY A 72 -2.29 -2.98 3.69
CA GLY A 72 -1.36 -4.09 3.78
C GLY A 72 -0.12 -3.72 4.58
N TYR A 73 0.53 -4.72 5.18
CA TYR A 73 1.85 -4.55 5.80
C TYR A 73 2.92 -4.42 4.72
N ALA A 74 3.90 -3.53 4.92
CA ALA A 74 4.87 -3.13 3.89
C ALA A 74 6.34 -3.21 4.31
N SER A 75 6.66 -3.62 5.54
CA SER A 75 8.04 -3.78 5.97
C SER A 75 8.63 -5.08 5.44
N VAL A 76 9.68 -4.99 4.62
CA VAL A 76 10.41 -6.15 4.08
C VAL A 76 11.03 -6.95 5.22
N ALA A 77 11.78 -6.30 6.13
CA ALA A 77 12.45 -6.97 7.24
C ALA A 77 11.44 -7.68 8.18
N GLU A 78 10.34 -7.01 8.57
CA GLU A 78 9.32 -7.66 9.40
C GLU A 78 8.65 -8.84 8.68
N SER A 79 8.54 -8.80 7.36
CA SER A 79 7.91 -9.88 6.60
C SER A 79 8.68 -11.20 6.68
N GLU A 80 10.00 -11.16 6.79
CA GLU A 80 10.83 -12.36 6.94
C GLU A 80 10.63 -13.02 8.31
N LEU A 81 10.47 -12.21 9.36
CA LEU A 81 10.29 -12.67 10.74
C LEU A 81 8.85 -13.09 11.04
N LYS A 82 7.86 -12.43 10.39
CA LYS A 82 6.44 -12.62 10.70
C LYS A 82 5.63 -13.05 9.46
N ARG A 83 6.10 -14.07 8.74
CA ARG A 83 5.52 -14.58 7.49
C ARG A 83 4.02 -14.85 7.58
N LYS A 84 3.56 -15.55 8.61
CA LYS A 84 2.14 -15.85 8.85
C LYS A 84 1.29 -14.58 8.94
N LYS A 85 1.75 -13.56 9.70
CA LYS A 85 1.09 -12.26 9.83
C LYS A 85 0.91 -11.58 8.47
N TYR A 86 1.99 -11.55 7.65
CA TYR A 86 1.96 -10.94 6.32
C TYR A 86 1.05 -11.69 5.36
N TYR A 87 1.10 -13.01 5.35
CA TYR A 87 0.22 -13.82 4.50
C TYR A 87 -1.25 -13.61 4.85
N GLN A 88 -1.60 -13.70 6.13
CA GLN A 88 -2.98 -13.52 6.59
C GLN A 88 -3.53 -12.12 6.28
N ASN A 89 -2.73 -11.08 6.51
CA ASN A 89 -3.18 -9.73 6.27
C ASN A 89 -3.19 -9.37 4.78
N ASN A 90 -2.08 -9.60 4.06
CA ASN A 90 -1.93 -9.15 2.69
C ASN A 90 -2.67 -10.10 1.71
N VAL A 91 -2.40 -11.41 1.77
CA VAL A 91 -2.95 -12.36 0.79
C VAL A 91 -4.39 -12.73 1.12
N ILE A 92 -4.63 -13.24 2.34
CA ILE A 92 -5.98 -13.67 2.73
C ILE A 92 -6.93 -12.47 2.83
N GLY A 93 -6.45 -11.33 3.38
CA GLY A 93 -7.22 -10.09 3.42
C GLY A 93 -7.66 -9.63 2.03
N THR A 94 -6.74 -9.62 1.05
CA THR A 94 -7.05 -9.31 -0.36
C THR A 94 -8.06 -10.32 -0.94
N LEU A 95 -7.88 -11.61 -0.70
CA LEU A 95 -8.83 -12.64 -1.15
C LEU A 95 -10.22 -12.44 -0.57
N ASN A 96 -10.33 -12.11 0.72
CA ASN A 96 -11.62 -11.83 1.36
C ASN A 96 -12.29 -10.60 0.75
N LEU A 97 -11.53 -9.54 0.45
CA LEU A 97 -12.05 -8.35 -0.22
C LEU A 97 -12.54 -8.69 -1.64
N LEU A 98 -11.78 -9.47 -2.42
CA LEU A 98 -12.19 -9.94 -3.74
C LEU A 98 -13.43 -10.84 -3.68
N LYS A 99 -13.52 -11.74 -2.68
CA LYS A 99 -14.72 -12.57 -2.45
C LYS A 99 -15.93 -11.70 -2.09
N ALA A 100 -15.73 -10.65 -1.31
CA ALA A 100 -16.81 -9.72 -0.95
C ALA A 100 -17.33 -8.92 -2.14
N CYS A 101 -16.55 -8.75 -3.20
CA CYS A 101 -16.98 -8.10 -4.44
C CYS A 101 -17.92 -8.96 -5.31
N LYS A 102 -18.06 -10.24 -5.01
CA LYS A 102 -18.99 -11.11 -5.74
C LYS A 102 -20.42 -10.61 -5.61
N LYS A 103 -21.16 -10.64 -6.72
CA LYS A 103 -22.57 -10.19 -6.76
C LYS A 103 -22.79 -8.77 -6.23
N THR A 104 -21.79 -7.89 -6.37
CA THR A 104 -21.87 -6.47 -6.03
C THR A 104 -21.72 -5.60 -7.27
N GLY A 105 -21.95 -4.30 -7.12
CA GLY A 105 -21.79 -3.35 -8.22
C GLY A 105 -20.34 -2.88 -8.47
N VAL A 106 -19.33 -3.55 -7.91
CA VAL A 106 -17.91 -3.18 -8.10
C VAL A 106 -17.49 -3.44 -9.54
N LYS A 107 -17.02 -2.36 -10.21
CA LYS A 107 -16.57 -2.40 -11.61
C LYS A 107 -15.05 -2.29 -11.75
N ASN A 108 -14.39 -1.63 -10.78
CA ASN A 108 -12.97 -1.32 -10.87
C ASN A 108 -12.24 -1.67 -9.57
N PHE A 109 -11.04 -2.24 -9.71
CA PHE A 109 -10.18 -2.62 -8.60
C PHE A 109 -8.75 -2.12 -8.85
N ILE A 110 -8.28 -1.15 -8.06
CA ILE A 110 -6.93 -0.61 -8.14
C ILE A 110 -6.13 -1.17 -6.98
N PHE A 111 -5.00 -1.79 -7.25
CA PHE A 111 -4.18 -2.46 -6.25
C PHE A 111 -2.79 -1.83 -6.11
N SER A 112 -2.43 -1.51 -4.87
CA SER A 112 -1.08 -1.14 -4.48
C SER A 112 -0.19 -2.38 -4.42
N SER A 113 0.49 -2.68 -5.52
CA SER A 113 1.56 -3.66 -5.56
C SER A 113 2.91 -3.01 -5.20
N SER A 114 4.01 -3.54 -5.68
CA SER A 114 5.35 -3.05 -5.38
C SER A 114 6.34 -3.44 -6.46
N CYS A 115 7.31 -2.57 -6.74
CA CYS A 115 8.48 -2.91 -7.57
C CYS A 115 9.30 -4.09 -7.00
N ALA A 116 9.20 -4.33 -5.69
CA ALA A 116 9.92 -5.44 -5.03
C ALA A 116 9.62 -6.82 -5.63
N ILE A 117 8.49 -6.97 -6.35
CA ILE A 117 8.16 -8.24 -7.04
C ILE A 117 9.14 -8.58 -8.17
N TYR A 118 9.84 -7.58 -8.73
CA TYR A 118 10.83 -7.82 -9.79
C TYR A 118 12.13 -8.45 -9.27
N GLY A 119 12.38 -8.35 -7.97
CA GLY A 119 13.64 -8.80 -7.34
C GLY A 119 14.81 -7.86 -7.68
N ASN A 120 16.03 -8.38 -7.59
CA ASN A 120 17.23 -7.63 -7.95
C ASN A 120 17.36 -7.55 -9.46
N VAL A 121 17.27 -6.34 -9.99
CA VAL A 121 17.35 -6.06 -11.41
C VAL A 121 18.47 -5.07 -11.67
N LYS A 122 19.31 -5.35 -12.65
CA LYS A 122 20.26 -4.36 -13.21
C LYS A 122 19.58 -3.58 -14.34
N GLY A 123 19.75 -2.25 -14.33
CA GLY A 123 19.20 -1.36 -15.34
C GLY A 123 17.68 -1.14 -15.25
N LYS A 124 17.11 -0.63 -16.32
CA LYS A 124 15.68 -0.29 -16.41
C LYS A 124 14.79 -1.54 -16.36
N VAL A 125 13.63 -1.42 -15.74
CA VAL A 125 12.64 -2.48 -15.65
C VAL A 125 11.31 -2.01 -16.25
N SER A 126 10.61 -2.90 -16.93
CA SER A 126 9.25 -2.67 -17.44
C SER A 126 8.26 -3.68 -16.84
N GLU A 127 6.98 -3.40 -16.98
CA GLU A 127 5.89 -4.26 -16.48
C GLU A 127 5.88 -5.65 -17.15
N LYS A 128 6.48 -5.79 -18.34
CA LYS A 128 6.62 -7.07 -19.06
C LYS A 128 7.59 -8.04 -18.39
N ARG A 129 8.48 -7.52 -17.52
CA ARG A 129 9.44 -8.38 -16.84
C ARG A 129 8.77 -9.39 -15.93
N LYS A 130 9.19 -10.65 -16.05
CA LYS A 130 8.70 -11.75 -15.22
C LYS A 130 9.02 -11.48 -13.74
N PRO A 131 8.04 -11.52 -12.82
CA PRO A 131 8.27 -11.37 -11.39
C PRO A 131 9.23 -12.42 -10.84
N LYS A 132 10.16 -11.96 -9.98
CA LYS A 132 11.12 -12.81 -9.24
C LYS A 132 11.25 -12.30 -7.80
N PRO A 133 10.19 -12.39 -6.97
CA PRO A 133 10.20 -11.85 -5.61
C PRO A 133 11.27 -12.52 -4.76
N GLN A 134 12.07 -11.70 -4.06
CA GLN A 134 13.17 -12.17 -3.20
C GLN A 134 12.91 -11.94 -1.72
N SER A 135 11.80 -11.32 -1.36
CA SER A 135 11.36 -11.16 0.02
C SER A 135 9.96 -11.72 0.21
N TYR A 136 9.63 -12.10 1.45
CA TYR A 136 8.30 -12.60 1.74
C TYR A 136 7.22 -11.53 1.51
N TYR A 137 7.52 -10.26 1.80
CA TYR A 137 6.66 -9.13 1.41
C TYR A 137 6.37 -9.12 -0.09
N ALA A 138 7.43 -9.17 -0.92
CA ALA A 138 7.28 -9.18 -2.38
C ALA A 138 6.48 -10.40 -2.86
N PHE A 139 6.72 -11.58 -2.28
CA PHE A 139 5.93 -12.78 -2.53
C PHE A 139 4.44 -12.56 -2.23
N THR A 140 4.10 -11.96 -1.07
CA THR A 140 2.68 -11.68 -0.74
C THR A 140 2.03 -10.72 -1.73
N LYS A 141 2.76 -9.68 -2.19
CA LYS A 141 2.26 -8.75 -3.21
C LYS A 141 2.04 -9.44 -4.55
N TYR A 142 2.98 -10.27 -4.98
CA TYR A 142 2.84 -11.05 -6.21
C TYR A 142 1.64 -12.01 -6.15
N LYS A 143 1.44 -12.71 -5.03
CA LYS A 143 0.25 -13.57 -4.82
C LYS A 143 -1.06 -12.78 -4.88
N CYS A 144 -1.09 -11.55 -4.39
CA CYS A 144 -2.26 -10.68 -4.55
C CYS A 144 -2.53 -10.35 -6.02
N GLU A 145 -1.48 -10.02 -6.81
CA GLU A 145 -1.64 -9.77 -8.25
C GLU A 145 -2.24 -10.98 -8.99
N GLU A 146 -1.73 -12.19 -8.72
CA GLU A 146 -2.25 -13.41 -9.31
C GLU A 146 -3.74 -13.61 -8.98
N ASN A 147 -4.11 -13.41 -7.72
CA ASN A 147 -5.49 -13.53 -7.28
C ASN A 147 -6.40 -12.49 -7.95
N ILE A 148 -5.97 -11.23 -8.04
CA ILE A 148 -6.75 -10.15 -8.69
C ILE A 148 -7.00 -10.51 -10.16
N LYS A 149 -5.97 -10.95 -10.90
CA LYS A 149 -6.09 -11.38 -12.31
C LYS A 149 -7.09 -12.53 -12.47
N LYS A 150 -6.99 -13.56 -11.62
CA LYS A 150 -7.92 -14.71 -11.62
C LYS A 150 -9.37 -14.26 -11.35
N PHE A 151 -9.56 -13.42 -10.33
CA PHE A 151 -10.89 -12.92 -9.99
C PHE A 151 -11.46 -11.98 -11.06
N SER A 152 -10.66 -11.08 -11.64
CA SER A 152 -11.08 -10.21 -12.73
C SER A 152 -11.57 -11.03 -13.94
N LYS A 153 -10.84 -12.06 -14.36
CA LYS A 153 -11.25 -12.96 -15.44
C LYS A 153 -12.59 -13.64 -15.13
N LYS A 154 -12.78 -14.11 -13.88
CA LYS A 154 -14.00 -14.83 -13.46
C LYS A 154 -15.21 -13.92 -13.27
N TYR A 155 -15.04 -12.74 -12.69
CA TYR A 155 -16.13 -11.84 -12.27
C TYR A 155 -16.23 -10.55 -13.08
N LYS A 156 -15.45 -10.44 -14.17
CA LYS A 156 -15.55 -9.38 -15.19
C LYS A 156 -15.45 -7.93 -14.65
N PHE A 157 -14.64 -7.68 -13.61
CA PHE A 157 -14.27 -6.32 -13.21
C PHE A 157 -12.92 -5.90 -13.83
N LYS A 158 -12.75 -4.59 -14.07
CA LYS A 158 -11.49 -4.02 -14.53
C LYS A 158 -10.51 -3.87 -13.37
N TYR A 159 -9.22 -4.06 -13.60
CA TYR A 159 -8.21 -3.84 -12.56
C TYR A 159 -7.02 -3.05 -13.09
N ILE A 160 -6.35 -2.34 -12.15
CA ILE A 160 -5.05 -1.70 -12.34
C ILE A 160 -4.15 -2.18 -11.21
N ILE A 161 -2.94 -2.58 -11.53
CA ILE A 161 -1.91 -2.99 -10.58
C ILE A 161 -0.77 -1.98 -10.64
N LEU A 162 -0.54 -1.27 -9.54
CA LEU A 162 0.48 -0.24 -9.42
C LEU A 162 1.72 -0.80 -8.73
N ARG A 163 2.81 -0.97 -9.47
CA ARG A 163 4.10 -1.48 -8.99
C ARG A 163 5.07 -0.33 -8.77
N TYR A 164 4.76 0.57 -7.86
CA TYR A 164 5.59 1.72 -7.60
C TYR A 164 6.77 1.43 -6.65
N PHE A 165 7.73 2.32 -6.66
CA PHE A 165 8.97 2.28 -5.90
C PHE A 165 8.79 2.91 -4.50
N ASN A 166 9.82 3.56 -3.96
CA ASN A 166 9.72 4.20 -2.67
C ASN A 166 8.94 5.50 -2.79
N VAL A 167 7.87 5.62 -2.01
CA VAL A 167 7.04 6.83 -1.99
C VAL A 167 7.60 7.79 -0.94
N ALA A 168 7.77 9.06 -1.32
CA ALA A 168 8.22 10.11 -0.41
C ALA A 168 7.42 11.41 -0.61
N GLY A 169 7.42 12.29 0.39
CA GLY A 169 6.80 13.61 0.31
C GLY A 169 5.65 13.82 1.28
N ALA A 170 5.13 15.03 1.26
CA ALA A 170 3.98 15.48 2.04
C ALA A 170 2.98 16.23 1.16
N SER A 171 1.76 16.42 1.64
CA SER A 171 0.79 17.27 0.93
C SER A 171 1.25 18.73 0.93
N LYS A 172 0.85 19.49 -0.10
CA LYS A 172 1.15 20.94 -0.18
C LYS A 172 0.63 21.71 1.04
N SER A 173 -0.42 21.23 1.70
CA SER A 173 -0.96 21.83 2.93
C SER A 173 -0.15 21.53 4.19
N GLY A 174 0.84 20.64 4.15
CA GLY A 174 1.57 20.16 5.31
C GLY A 174 0.80 19.21 6.24
N ASN A 175 -0.50 19.03 6.02
CA ASN A 175 -1.37 18.26 6.94
C ASN A 175 -1.28 16.75 6.76
N ILE A 176 -0.76 16.26 5.63
CA ILE A 176 -0.63 14.85 5.31
C ILE A 176 0.82 14.55 4.96
N GLY A 177 1.38 13.56 5.62
CA GLY A 177 2.74 13.08 5.42
C GLY A 177 2.95 11.74 6.10
N GLU A 178 4.16 11.24 6.07
CA GLU A 178 4.50 9.99 6.71
C GLU A 178 4.65 10.15 8.21
N ILE A 179 3.67 9.63 8.99
CA ILE A 179 3.65 9.65 10.45
C ILE A 179 4.18 8.32 11.01
N GLY A 180 4.60 8.33 12.27
CA GLY A 180 5.00 7.15 13.05
C GLY A 180 6.46 7.21 13.49
N ASN A 181 6.81 6.39 14.48
CA ASN A 181 8.12 6.44 15.15
C ASN A 181 9.21 5.63 14.42
N LYS A 182 8.86 4.84 13.40
CA LYS A 182 9.85 4.09 12.62
C LYS A 182 10.54 5.01 11.63
N ASN A 183 11.80 5.32 11.90
CA ASN A 183 12.66 6.16 11.07
C ASN A 183 13.52 5.30 10.13
N ASP A 184 12.91 4.27 9.52
CA ASP A 184 13.59 3.33 8.64
C ASP A 184 13.57 3.76 7.15
N ARG A 185 12.84 4.83 6.82
CA ARG A 185 12.77 5.40 5.47
C ARG A 185 13.67 6.63 5.37
N LEU A 186 14.54 6.64 4.34
CA LEU A 186 15.57 7.63 4.17
C LEU A 186 15.04 9.07 4.20
N ILE A 187 14.13 9.42 3.30
CA ILE A 187 13.63 10.81 3.16
C ILE A 187 12.99 11.31 4.45
N LYS A 188 12.13 10.49 5.09
CA LYS A 188 11.54 10.84 6.38
C LYS A 188 12.61 11.03 7.47
N ASN A 189 13.58 10.13 7.53
CA ASN A 189 14.66 10.22 8.50
C ASN A 189 15.50 11.49 8.29
N MET A 190 15.84 11.81 7.04
CA MET A 190 16.54 13.05 6.71
C MET A 190 15.75 14.28 7.17
N ALA A 191 14.44 14.34 6.87
CA ALA A 191 13.58 15.44 7.31
C ALA A 191 13.54 15.58 8.85
N ILE A 192 13.47 14.49 9.59
CA ILE A 192 13.49 14.51 11.06
C ILE A 192 14.86 14.96 11.57
N GLN A 193 15.95 14.48 10.98
CA GLN A 193 17.30 14.81 11.42
C GLN A 193 17.65 16.28 11.15
N TYR A 194 17.10 16.87 10.08
CA TYR A 194 17.32 18.27 9.73
C TYR A 194 16.99 19.26 10.87
N PHE A 195 15.99 18.94 11.67
CA PHE A 195 15.57 19.78 12.81
C PHE A 195 16.29 19.47 14.13
N LYS A 196 17.28 18.58 14.13
CA LYS A 196 18.04 18.25 15.34
C LYS A 196 19.32 19.05 15.41
N SER A 197 19.73 19.40 16.65
CA SER A 197 21.01 20.08 16.92
C SER A 197 22.24 19.23 16.51
N LYS A 198 22.13 17.90 16.60
CA LYS A 198 23.18 16.96 16.19
C LYS A 198 22.57 15.90 15.26
N PRO A 199 22.42 16.18 13.95
CA PRO A 199 21.82 15.27 13.00
C PRO A 199 22.70 14.03 12.80
N LYS A 200 22.08 12.83 12.80
CA LYS A 200 22.76 11.55 12.53
C LYS A 200 21.96 10.76 11.52
N ILE A 201 22.58 10.39 10.40
CA ILE A 201 21.98 9.54 9.38
C ILE A 201 22.87 8.30 9.24
N SER A 202 22.27 7.12 9.42
CA SER A 202 22.97 5.85 9.22
C SER A 202 22.80 5.37 7.78
N ILE A 203 23.90 5.20 7.08
CA ILE A 203 23.94 4.52 5.78
C ILE A 203 24.01 3.02 6.02
N ARG A 204 23.06 2.28 5.47
CA ARG A 204 22.97 0.82 5.66
C ARG A 204 23.61 0.10 4.49
N GLY A 205 24.80 -0.42 4.73
CA GLY A 205 25.63 -1.09 3.72
C GLY A 205 26.53 -0.11 2.95
N SER A 206 27.79 -0.49 2.80
CA SER A 206 28.83 0.29 2.12
C SER A 206 29.63 -0.57 1.12
N ASN A 207 29.15 -1.79 0.81
CA ASN A 207 29.83 -2.78 -0.02
C ASN A 207 29.00 -3.20 -1.25
N TYR A 208 28.03 -2.38 -1.64
CA TYR A 208 27.33 -2.59 -2.90
C TYR A 208 28.24 -2.31 -4.11
N LYS A 209 28.01 -2.98 -5.22
CA LYS A 209 28.73 -2.76 -6.48
C LYS A 209 28.24 -1.48 -7.17
N THR A 210 28.45 -0.34 -6.53
CA THR A 210 28.09 1.02 -6.96
C THR A 210 29.31 1.92 -6.79
N LYS A 211 29.30 3.12 -7.40
CA LYS A 211 30.44 4.04 -7.38
C LYS A 211 30.87 4.43 -5.94
N ASP A 212 29.90 4.57 -5.05
CA ASP A 212 30.07 5.00 -3.66
C ASP A 212 29.82 3.88 -2.63
N GLY A 213 29.65 2.64 -3.09
CA GLY A 213 29.37 1.49 -2.25
C GLY A 213 27.97 1.45 -1.64
N THR A 214 27.14 2.47 -1.87
CA THR A 214 25.77 2.51 -1.31
C THR A 214 24.75 1.87 -2.24
N CYS A 215 23.54 1.60 -1.75
CA CYS A 215 22.48 1.00 -2.53
C CYS A 215 21.76 2.04 -3.41
N VAL A 216 21.51 1.71 -4.68
CA VAL A 216 20.64 2.50 -5.58
C VAL A 216 19.17 2.30 -5.22
N ARG A 217 18.41 3.39 -5.17
CA ARG A 217 16.96 3.38 -4.88
C ARG A 217 16.25 4.40 -5.75
N ASP A 218 15.08 4.01 -6.28
CA ASP A 218 14.18 4.91 -6.98
C ASP A 218 13.10 5.44 -6.01
N TYR A 219 12.73 6.69 -6.21
CA TYR A 219 11.70 7.40 -5.44
C TYR A 219 10.66 8.02 -6.37
N ILE A 220 9.43 8.12 -5.86
CA ILE A 220 8.31 8.83 -6.48
C ILE A 220 7.64 9.74 -5.47
#